data_0b45ceaee027e1816e26fd957479e148
#
_entry.id   0b45ceaee027e1816e26fd957479e148
#
_cell.length_a   1.000
_cell.length_b   1.000
_cell.length_c   1.000
_cell.angle_alpha   90.00
_cell.angle_beta   90.00
_cell.angle_gamma   90.00
#
_symmetry.space_group_name_H-M   'P 1'
#
loop_
_entity.id
_entity.type
_entity.pdbx_description
1 polymer ?
#
loop_
_entity_poly.entity_id
_entity_poly.type
_entity_poly.pdbx_seq_one_letter_code
_entity_poly.pdbx_strand_id
1 'polypeptide(L)'
;MLGRVRSAMAQLVGGLGGGGSPPAAPQPTSSPPPPPPPPTAPGPSSSTATSSNNNPCLEPPGGVFSRPAFLQLTAEELQLADDHAGRAVQSPRESRRRLPWSTGYAEVINAGKSQHNEDQACCEAVFVEKRRNPRNNPTPKEVSGDPDGCSKGLCFYYWGLFDGHAGSGAAVMASKLLHFHIRDQLRDLVDILQDSSLPPICLQESSRTVVGESHRAPLAEEDVEVPNNALPRFHMEKAVSRESLVVGAIENAFKQMDNQIEQERVTRLASGGCCALAVVYLLGKFYVANAGDSRAIVIRNGEIIPMSREFTPETERQRLQFLGFLRPELLGNEFTHLEFPRRIQHKELGKKMLHRDQNMNGWAYKKIEEDDLKFPLVYGEGKKARMMATIGVTRGFGDHDLKVYSSNIHIKPFLSCVPEVRIYDLTQYEHCPDDVLVLGTDGLWDVTNDRQVADVVFDVLMRYEPNDPCRYTMAAQELVVRSRGVLKERGWRLANDKLGSGDDISVFVIPLGGPGNYS
;
A
#
# COMPACT_ATOMS: atom_id res chain seq x y z
N MET A 1 11.23 0.74 -14.99
CA MET A 1 11.80 1.77 -14.07
C MET A 1 13.32 1.95 -14.22
N LEU A 2 14.14 0.92 -14.12
CA LEU A 2 15.61 1.01 -14.29
C LEU A 2 16.10 1.68 -15.59
N GLY A 3 15.41 1.51 -16.71
CA GLY A 3 15.78 2.17 -17.97
C GLY A 3 15.56 3.69 -17.99
N ARG A 4 14.56 4.19 -17.27
CA ARG A 4 14.30 5.65 -17.17
C ARG A 4 15.21 6.34 -16.16
N VAL A 5 15.63 5.64 -15.11
CA VAL A 5 16.62 6.14 -14.14
C VAL A 5 17.98 6.31 -14.82
N ARG A 6 18.38 5.39 -15.69
CA ARG A 6 19.61 5.53 -16.50
C ARG A 6 19.56 6.76 -17.41
N SER A 7 18.39 7.07 -18.00
CA SER A 7 18.24 8.24 -18.87
C SER A 7 18.30 9.55 -18.09
N ALA A 8 17.72 9.63 -16.88
CA ALA A 8 17.75 10.83 -16.04
C ALA A 8 19.17 11.13 -15.52
N MET A 9 19.92 10.08 -15.10
CA MET A 9 21.32 10.25 -14.65
C MET A 9 22.28 10.57 -15.80
N ALA A 10 22.06 10.00 -17.01
CA ALA A 10 22.85 10.34 -18.18
C ALA A 10 22.69 11.83 -18.58
N GLN A 11 21.50 12.41 -18.39
CA GLN A 11 21.27 13.83 -18.61
C GLN A 11 21.91 14.72 -17.54
N LEU A 12 22.05 14.23 -16.31
CA LEU A 12 22.71 14.96 -15.21
C LEU A 12 24.24 15.03 -15.37
N VAL A 13 24.85 13.98 -15.91
CA VAL A 13 26.32 13.89 -16.06
C VAL A 13 26.82 14.45 -17.39
N GLY A 14 25.98 14.50 -18.45
CA GLY A 14 26.33 14.92 -19.80
C GLY A 14 26.49 16.44 -20.01
N GLY A 15 26.35 17.27 -18.96
CA GLY A 15 26.40 18.75 -19.04
C GLY A 15 27.78 19.38 -18.87
N LEU A 16 28.86 18.63 -18.80
CA LEU A 16 30.22 19.15 -18.61
C LEU A 16 31.15 18.66 -19.75
N GLY A 17 31.09 19.30 -20.91
CA GLY A 17 32.04 19.03 -21.97
C GLY A 17 31.90 20.02 -23.14
N GLY A 18 32.84 20.93 -23.22
CA GLY A 18 32.92 21.97 -24.25
C GLY A 18 33.29 21.44 -25.63
N GLY A 19 33.05 22.27 -26.64
CA GLY A 19 33.06 22.01 -28.05
C GLY A 19 34.30 21.35 -28.65
N GLY A 20 34.01 20.47 -29.61
CA GLY A 20 34.95 19.93 -30.56
C GLY A 20 34.16 19.32 -31.72
N SER A 21 34.48 19.71 -32.93
CA SER A 21 33.87 19.31 -34.19
C SER A 21 33.94 17.77 -34.43
N PRO A 22 32.99 17.21 -35.19
CA PRO A 22 32.92 15.74 -35.33
C PRO A 22 33.89 15.19 -36.36
N PRO A 23 34.49 14.01 -36.12
CA PRO A 23 35.13 13.21 -37.15
C PRO A 23 34.15 12.22 -37.80
N ALA A 24 34.44 11.89 -39.04
CA ALA A 24 33.66 11.09 -39.97
C ALA A 24 33.32 9.67 -39.49
N ALA A 25 32.21 9.15 -40.02
CA ALA A 25 31.67 7.82 -39.76
C ALA A 25 32.58 6.69 -40.33
N PRO A 26 32.78 5.58 -39.62
CA PRO A 26 33.32 4.34 -40.18
C PRO A 26 32.20 3.42 -40.69
N GLN A 27 32.51 2.72 -41.77
CA GLN A 27 31.67 1.73 -42.47
C GLN A 27 31.45 0.45 -41.63
N PRO A 28 30.40 -0.34 -41.95
CA PRO A 28 29.98 -1.49 -41.16
C PRO A 28 30.89 -2.71 -41.34
N THR A 29 31.32 -3.27 -40.22
CA THR A 29 31.98 -4.59 -40.19
C THR A 29 30.99 -5.67 -39.78
N SER A 30 31.16 -6.81 -40.41
CA SER A 30 30.47 -8.09 -40.38
C SER A 30 29.87 -8.57 -39.08
N SER A 31 28.70 -9.18 -39.18
CA SER A 31 27.90 -9.87 -38.15
C SER A 31 28.66 -11.06 -37.50
N PRO A 32 28.46 -11.30 -36.20
CA PRO A 32 28.97 -12.51 -35.52
C PRO A 32 28.09 -13.75 -35.88
N PRO A 33 28.61 -14.97 -35.77
CA PRO A 33 27.90 -16.20 -36.05
C PRO A 33 26.87 -16.57 -34.99
N PRO A 34 25.87 -17.40 -35.32
CA PRO A 34 24.80 -17.78 -34.39
C PRO A 34 25.31 -18.75 -33.28
N PRO A 35 24.64 -18.76 -32.10
CA PRO A 35 25.00 -19.67 -31.02
C PRO A 35 24.57 -21.12 -31.29
N PRO A 36 25.23 -22.12 -30.65
CA PRO A 36 24.91 -23.53 -30.83
C PRO A 36 23.59 -23.94 -30.13
N PRO A 37 22.92 -25.02 -30.60
CA PRO A 37 21.66 -25.48 -30.06
C PRO A 37 21.81 -26.13 -28.67
N PRO A 38 20.75 -26.12 -27.84
CA PRO A 38 20.78 -26.68 -26.49
C PRO A 38 20.74 -28.22 -26.49
N PRO A 39 21.28 -28.88 -25.45
CA PRO A 39 21.29 -30.35 -25.34
C PRO A 39 19.92 -30.90 -24.95
N THR A 40 19.59 -32.05 -25.54
CA THR A 40 18.38 -32.86 -25.34
C THR A 40 18.29 -33.45 -23.91
N ALA A 41 17.08 -33.41 -23.35
CA ALA A 41 16.73 -33.95 -22.04
C ALA A 41 16.56 -35.49 -22.08
N PRO A 42 16.88 -36.22 -21.00
CA PRO A 42 16.50 -37.63 -20.84
C PRO A 42 15.08 -37.77 -20.24
N GLY A 43 14.36 -38.79 -20.71
CA GLY A 43 12.98 -39.10 -20.41
C GLY A 43 12.70 -39.65 -18.99
N PRO A 44 11.41 -39.89 -18.64
CA PRO A 44 10.96 -40.01 -17.27
C PRO A 44 11.04 -41.46 -16.74
N SER A 45 11.39 -41.62 -15.48
CA SER A 45 11.19 -42.86 -14.72
C SER A 45 10.14 -42.67 -13.64
N SER A 46 9.19 -43.55 -13.67
CA SER A 46 8.06 -43.73 -12.75
C SER A 46 8.48 -44.27 -11.37
N SER A 47 7.91 -43.76 -10.29
CA SER A 47 7.59 -44.60 -9.10
C SER A 47 6.57 -43.91 -8.17
N THR A 48 5.65 -44.73 -7.82
CA THR A 48 4.43 -44.71 -7.03
C THR A 48 4.51 -44.22 -5.58
N ALA A 49 3.47 -43.45 -5.21
CA ALA A 49 2.55 -43.57 -4.06
C ALA A 49 3.00 -43.40 -2.60
N THR A 50 2.23 -42.58 -1.95
CA THR A 50 1.44 -42.63 -0.69
C THR A 50 1.98 -41.80 0.47
N SER A 51 1.17 -40.94 0.89
CA SER A 51 0.44 -40.71 2.14
C SER A 51 0.38 -39.27 2.62
N SER A 52 -0.84 -38.95 2.96
CA SER A 52 -1.36 -37.70 3.53
C SER A 52 -0.62 -37.19 4.77
N ASN A 53 -0.30 -35.88 4.77
CA ASN A 53 -0.26 -35.07 5.98
C ASN A 53 -0.54 -33.62 5.59
N ASN A 54 -1.64 -33.05 6.12
CA ASN A 54 -2.06 -31.67 5.97
C ASN A 54 -1.13 -30.75 6.78
N ASN A 55 -0.15 -30.16 6.12
CA ASN A 55 0.49 -28.92 6.53
C ASN A 55 0.35 -27.93 5.37
N PRO A 56 0.10 -26.63 5.63
CA PRO A 56 0.03 -25.66 4.54
C PRO A 56 1.41 -25.60 3.86
N CYS A 57 1.48 -26.12 2.65
CA CYS A 57 2.66 -26.14 1.81
C CYS A 57 3.16 -24.71 1.57
N LEU A 58 4.36 -24.44 2.04
CA LEU A 58 5.27 -23.47 1.46
C LEU A 58 5.65 -23.97 0.06
N GLU A 59 5.18 -23.31 -0.99
CA GLU A 59 5.58 -23.63 -2.36
C GLU A 59 7.08 -23.37 -2.57
N PRO A 60 7.76 -24.14 -3.43
CA PRO A 60 9.19 -24.01 -3.64
C PRO A 60 9.55 -22.73 -4.40
N PRO A 61 10.77 -22.21 -4.24
CA PRO A 61 11.23 -20.98 -4.88
C PRO A 61 11.57 -21.24 -6.36
N GLY A 62 10.59 -21.02 -7.20
CA GLY A 62 10.74 -21.01 -8.65
C GLY A 62 9.59 -20.19 -9.20
N GLY A 63 9.83 -18.91 -9.41
CA GLY A 63 9.08 -17.88 -10.08
C GLY A 63 7.76 -18.21 -10.76
N VAL A 64 6.80 -18.79 -10.06
CA VAL A 64 5.43 -18.80 -10.53
C VAL A 64 4.80 -17.49 -10.09
N PHE A 65 4.49 -16.67 -11.05
CA PHE A 65 3.78 -15.41 -10.92
C PHE A 65 2.50 -15.58 -10.08
N SER A 66 2.36 -14.81 -9.02
CA SER A 66 1.20 -14.89 -8.13
C SER A 66 0.15 -13.86 -8.52
N ARG A 67 -1.07 -14.32 -8.79
CA ARG A 67 -2.27 -13.48 -8.98
C ARG A 67 -3.13 -13.55 -7.72
N PRO A 68 -4.05 -12.59 -7.49
CA PRO A 68 -4.96 -12.63 -6.34
C PRO A 68 -5.66 -13.99 -6.22
N ALA A 69 -5.53 -14.63 -5.05
CA ALA A 69 -6.02 -16.00 -4.83
C ALA A 69 -7.52 -16.15 -5.04
N PHE A 70 -8.30 -15.09 -4.82
CA PHE A 70 -9.75 -15.10 -4.99
C PHE A 70 -10.19 -15.18 -6.47
N LEU A 71 -9.31 -14.93 -7.44
CA LEU A 71 -9.61 -15.11 -8.87
C LEU A 71 -9.69 -16.59 -9.24
N GLN A 72 -9.00 -17.48 -8.52
CA GLN A 72 -9.00 -18.93 -8.74
C GLN A 72 -8.73 -19.29 -10.21
N LEU A 73 -7.73 -18.68 -10.82
CA LEU A 73 -7.39 -18.91 -12.24
C LEU A 73 -6.82 -20.32 -12.40
N THR A 74 -7.19 -20.99 -13.52
CA THR A 74 -6.52 -22.22 -13.97
C THR A 74 -5.14 -21.87 -14.51
N ALA A 75 -4.30 -22.89 -14.75
CA ALA A 75 -2.97 -22.69 -15.36
C ALA A 75 -3.04 -22.02 -16.74
N GLU A 76 -4.04 -22.38 -17.56
CA GLU A 76 -4.26 -21.79 -18.88
C GLU A 76 -4.75 -20.35 -18.78
N GLU A 77 -5.67 -20.05 -17.85
CA GLU A 77 -6.14 -18.70 -17.58
C GLU A 77 -5.03 -17.81 -17.03
N LEU A 78 -4.14 -18.37 -16.19
CA LEU A 78 -2.99 -17.66 -15.66
C LEU A 78 -2.02 -17.27 -16.79
N GLN A 79 -1.73 -18.21 -17.70
CA GLN A 79 -0.90 -17.94 -18.87
C GLN A 79 -1.53 -16.87 -19.78
N LEU A 80 -2.85 -16.92 -19.99
CA LEU A 80 -3.57 -15.91 -20.77
C LEU A 80 -3.55 -14.54 -20.07
N ALA A 81 -3.66 -14.52 -18.74
CA ALA A 81 -3.59 -13.29 -17.94
C ALA A 81 -2.22 -12.62 -18.00
N ASP A 82 -1.15 -13.39 -18.21
CA ASP A 82 0.22 -12.89 -18.34
C ASP A 82 0.60 -12.52 -19.79
N ASP A 83 -0.32 -12.71 -20.75
CA ASP A 83 -0.08 -12.35 -22.15
C ASP A 83 -0.16 -10.84 -22.37
N HIS A 84 1.00 -10.19 -22.52
CA HIS A 84 1.10 -8.77 -22.82
C HIS A 84 0.50 -8.37 -24.17
N ALA A 85 0.28 -9.29 -25.09
CA ALA A 85 -0.36 -9.03 -26.38
C ALA A 85 -1.88 -9.10 -26.28
N GLY A 86 -2.41 -10.12 -25.60
CA GLY A 86 -3.84 -10.33 -25.40
C GLY A 86 -4.46 -9.40 -24.37
N ARG A 87 -3.77 -9.18 -23.26
CA ARG A 87 -4.21 -8.34 -22.11
C ARG A 87 -5.64 -8.62 -21.69
N ALA A 88 -5.91 -9.88 -21.39
CA ALA A 88 -7.21 -10.29 -20.91
C ALA A 88 -7.48 -9.65 -19.53
N VAL A 89 -8.63 -8.97 -19.41
CA VAL A 89 -9.11 -8.46 -18.12
C VAL A 89 -9.54 -9.65 -17.27
N GLN A 90 -9.00 -9.74 -16.05
CA GLN A 90 -9.35 -10.76 -15.08
C GLN A 90 -10.32 -10.20 -14.05
N SER A 91 -11.30 -11.00 -13.67
CA SER A 91 -12.27 -10.65 -12.64
C SER A 91 -12.82 -11.92 -11.98
N PRO A 92 -13.38 -11.83 -10.76
CA PRO A 92 -14.02 -12.97 -10.12
C PRO A 92 -15.17 -13.51 -10.97
N ARG A 93 -15.27 -14.83 -11.09
CA ARG A 93 -16.37 -15.49 -11.79
C ARG A 93 -17.46 -15.88 -10.80
N GLU A 94 -18.70 -15.52 -11.09
CA GLU A 94 -19.86 -15.88 -10.26
C GLU A 94 -19.97 -17.37 -9.96
N SER A 95 -19.59 -18.20 -10.90
CA SER A 95 -19.65 -19.66 -10.78
C SER A 95 -18.65 -20.24 -9.78
N ARG A 96 -17.65 -19.44 -9.33
CA ARG A 96 -16.57 -19.95 -8.47
C ARG A 96 -16.66 -19.41 -7.04
N ARG A 97 -16.60 -18.10 -6.83
CA ARG A 97 -16.68 -17.48 -5.51
C ARG A 97 -17.10 -16.02 -5.65
N ARG A 98 -18.13 -15.61 -4.94
CA ARG A 98 -18.43 -14.20 -4.76
C ARG A 98 -17.49 -13.60 -3.73
N LEU A 99 -17.00 -12.39 -4.00
CA LEU A 99 -16.22 -11.66 -3.02
C LEU A 99 -17.09 -11.24 -1.83
N PRO A 100 -16.52 -11.16 -0.62
CA PRO A 100 -17.20 -10.57 0.53
C PRO A 100 -17.80 -9.21 0.18
N TRP A 101 -18.92 -8.86 0.81
CA TRP A 101 -19.58 -7.57 0.67
C TRP A 101 -20.11 -7.28 -0.74
N SER A 102 -20.36 -8.30 -1.58
CA SER A 102 -20.74 -8.15 -2.99
C SER A 102 -19.77 -7.28 -3.81
N THR A 103 -18.50 -7.24 -3.41
CA THR A 103 -17.46 -6.41 -4.00
C THR A 103 -17.20 -6.80 -5.46
N GLY A 104 -17.09 -5.80 -6.33
CA GLY A 104 -16.57 -5.95 -7.68
C GLY A 104 -15.05 -5.80 -7.74
N TYR A 105 -14.40 -6.58 -8.62
CA TYR A 105 -12.97 -6.50 -8.87
C TYR A 105 -12.64 -6.75 -10.33
N ALA A 106 -11.65 -6.03 -10.85
CA ALA A 106 -11.03 -6.33 -12.14
C ALA A 106 -9.56 -5.90 -12.16
N GLU A 107 -8.76 -6.62 -12.95
CA GLU A 107 -7.37 -6.30 -13.18
C GLU A 107 -6.93 -6.61 -14.61
N VAL A 108 -5.83 -5.97 -15.05
CA VAL A 108 -5.17 -6.28 -16.32
C VAL A 108 -3.67 -6.04 -16.20
N ILE A 109 -2.87 -6.93 -16.81
CA ILE A 109 -1.42 -6.80 -16.82
C ILE A 109 -0.97 -5.57 -17.62
N ASN A 110 0.19 -5.03 -17.29
CA ASN A 110 0.82 -3.90 -17.96
C ASN A 110 1.06 -4.13 -19.46
N ALA A 111 1.46 -3.08 -20.16
CA ALA A 111 1.73 -3.11 -21.61
C ALA A 111 3.17 -3.53 -21.96
N GLY A 112 3.77 -4.45 -21.22
CA GLY A 112 5.17 -4.87 -21.40
C GLY A 112 6.16 -3.96 -20.66
N LYS A 113 5.71 -3.24 -19.64
CA LYS A 113 6.54 -2.38 -18.78
C LYS A 113 7.45 -3.22 -17.87
N SER A 114 6.92 -4.30 -17.32
CA SER A 114 7.64 -5.32 -16.58
C SER A 114 7.37 -6.71 -17.17
N GLN A 115 8.15 -7.70 -16.78
CA GLN A 115 8.00 -9.08 -17.29
C GLN A 115 6.74 -9.75 -16.76
N HIS A 116 6.29 -9.37 -15.56
CA HIS A 116 5.13 -9.91 -14.86
C HIS A 116 4.23 -8.78 -14.38
N ASN A 117 2.99 -9.10 -14.01
CA ASN A 117 2.14 -8.19 -13.24
C ASN A 117 2.74 -8.03 -11.83
N GLU A 118 2.99 -6.81 -11.41
CA GLU A 118 3.51 -6.52 -10.07
C GLU A 118 2.38 -6.11 -9.10
N ASP A 119 1.16 -5.82 -9.61
CA ASP A 119 -0.01 -5.57 -8.79
C ASP A 119 -0.50 -6.82 -8.06
N GLN A 120 -0.94 -6.66 -6.82
CA GLN A 120 -1.58 -7.70 -6.01
C GLN A 120 -2.82 -7.17 -5.30
N ALA A 121 -3.77 -8.05 -5.02
CA ALA A 121 -4.99 -7.71 -4.30
C ALA A 121 -5.38 -8.78 -3.29
N CYS A 122 -6.09 -8.35 -2.24
CA CYS A 122 -6.67 -9.22 -1.21
C CYS A 122 -8.07 -8.73 -0.84
N CYS A 123 -9.00 -9.66 -0.65
CA CYS A 123 -10.36 -9.36 -0.20
C CYS A 123 -10.84 -10.48 0.72
N GLU A 124 -10.96 -10.21 2.03
CA GLU A 124 -11.22 -11.22 3.05
C GLU A 124 -12.20 -10.71 4.13
N ALA A 125 -12.95 -11.67 4.71
CA ALA A 125 -13.67 -11.47 5.96
C ALA A 125 -12.86 -12.14 7.08
N VAL A 126 -12.42 -11.36 8.05
CA VAL A 126 -11.47 -11.78 9.08
C VAL A 126 -12.12 -11.77 10.44
N PHE A 127 -12.06 -12.90 11.14
CA PHE A 127 -12.55 -13.00 12.50
C PHE A 127 -11.41 -12.79 13.51
N VAL A 128 -11.66 -11.94 14.52
CA VAL A 128 -10.72 -11.61 15.60
C VAL A 128 -11.21 -12.25 16.87
N GLU A 129 -10.57 -13.35 17.28
CA GLU A 129 -10.86 -13.98 18.56
C GLU A 129 -10.26 -13.19 19.72
N LYS A 130 -11.01 -13.10 20.81
CA LYS A 130 -10.50 -12.56 22.07
C LYS A 130 -9.33 -13.41 22.58
N ARG A 131 -8.29 -12.76 23.12
CA ARG A 131 -7.17 -13.45 23.77
C ARG A 131 -7.69 -14.22 25.01
N ARG A 132 -7.64 -15.55 24.96
CA ARG A 132 -8.04 -16.39 26.11
C ARG A 132 -7.02 -16.21 27.22
N ASN A 133 -7.48 -15.78 28.40
CA ASN A 133 -6.64 -15.82 29.60
C ASN A 133 -6.35 -17.28 29.97
N PRO A 134 -5.10 -17.71 30.05
CA PRO A 134 -4.77 -19.11 30.35
C PRO A 134 -5.22 -19.58 31.75
N ARG A 135 -5.75 -18.69 32.60
CA ARG A 135 -6.26 -19.01 33.97
C ARG A 135 -7.71 -19.52 34.02
N ASN A 136 -8.50 -19.34 32.97
CA ASN A 136 -9.86 -19.86 32.89
C ASN A 136 -9.86 -21.19 32.11
N ASN A 137 -9.17 -22.21 32.61
CA ASN A 137 -9.51 -23.57 32.21
C ASN A 137 -10.90 -23.86 32.78
N PRO A 138 -11.93 -24.14 31.93
CA PRO A 138 -13.22 -24.56 32.44
C PRO A 138 -12.99 -25.89 33.20
N THR A 139 -13.38 -25.91 34.46
CA THR A 139 -13.46 -27.20 35.21
C THR A 139 -14.42 -28.11 34.46
N PRO A 140 -14.21 -29.44 34.42
CA PRO A 140 -15.02 -30.38 33.61
C PRO A 140 -16.51 -30.46 33.98
N LYS A 141 -17.03 -29.58 34.82
CA LYS A 141 -18.42 -29.57 35.29
C LYS A 141 -19.33 -28.49 34.67
N GLU A 142 -18.81 -27.62 33.82
CA GLU A 142 -19.62 -26.57 33.16
C GLU A 142 -19.95 -26.86 31.69
N VAL A 143 -19.96 -28.14 31.31
CA VAL A 143 -20.54 -28.59 30.03
C VAL A 143 -22.00 -28.94 30.24
N SER A 144 -22.83 -27.95 30.54
CA SER A 144 -24.27 -28.09 30.49
C SER A 144 -24.89 -26.84 29.91
N GLY A 145 -25.14 -26.89 28.60
CA GLY A 145 -26.32 -26.27 28.01
C GLY A 145 -26.32 -24.76 27.80
N ASP A 146 -25.34 -24.20 27.10
CA ASP A 146 -25.58 -22.97 26.33
C ASP A 146 -25.55 -23.32 24.84
N PRO A 147 -26.70 -23.31 24.12
CA PRO A 147 -26.72 -23.57 22.67
C PRO A 147 -26.17 -22.40 21.84
N ASP A 148 -25.84 -21.26 22.45
CA ASP A 148 -25.20 -20.09 21.83
C ASP A 148 -23.72 -19.98 22.21
N GLY A 149 -22.93 -20.98 21.86
CA GLY A 149 -21.47 -20.93 21.91
C GLY A 149 -20.90 -19.96 20.85
N CYS A 150 -21.49 -18.76 20.72
CA CYS A 150 -20.93 -17.68 19.92
C CYS A 150 -19.62 -17.23 20.58
N SER A 151 -18.49 -17.62 20.03
CA SER A 151 -17.19 -17.15 20.48
C SER A 151 -17.21 -15.61 20.46
N LYS A 152 -17.04 -14.97 21.65
CA LYS A 152 -16.99 -13.52 21.76
C LYS A 152 -15.80 -12.98 20.96
N GLY A 153 -16.04 -12.43 19.79
CA GLY A 153 -15.04 -11.88 18.90
C GLY A 153 -15.60 -10.75 18.06
N LEU A 154 -14.76 -10.15 17.24
CA LEU A 154 -15.13 -9.14 16.24
C LEU A 154 -14.87 -9.71 14.84
N CYS A 155 -15.68 -9.31 13.88
CA CYS A 155 -15.43 -9.56 12.47
C CYS A 155 -15.17 -8.25 11.76
N PHE A 156 -14.16 -8.20 10.91
CA PHE A 156 -13.94 -7.09 10.00
C PHE A 156 -13.83 -7.58 8.57
N TYR A 157 -14.23 -6.73 7.62
CA TYR A 157 -13.97 -6.95 6.20
C TYR A 157 -12.74 -6.17 5.79
N TYR A 158 -11.96 -6.76 4.90
CA TYR A 158 -10.68 -6.25 4.46
C TYR A 158 -10.56 -6.26 2.95
N TRP A 159 -10.07 -5.16 2.37
CA TRP A 159 -9.68 -5.02 0.97
C TRP A 159 -8.28 -4.42 0.93
N GLY A 160 -7.40 -4.99 0.13
CA GLY A 160 -6.04 -4.49 -0.06
C GLY A 160 -5.67 -4.46 -1.54
N LEU A 161 -5.12 -3.35 -2.00
CA LEU A 161 -4.41 -3.20 -3.27
C LEU A 161 -2.94 -2.90 -2.98
N PHE A 162 -2.06 -3.60 -3.71
CA PHE A 162 -0.62 -3.49 -3.56
C PHE A 162 0.00 -3.34 -4.95
N ASP A 163 0.38 -2.11 -5.27
CA ASP A 163 1.02 -1.74 -6.53
C ASP A 163 2.53 -1.97 -6.39
N GLY A 164 3.02 -3.05 -6.97
CA GLY A 164 4.38 -3.51 -6.83
C GLY A 164 5.34 -2.86 -7.82
N HIS A 165 6.61 -2.78 -7.45
CA HIS A 165 7.67 -2.29 -8.32
C HIS A 165 9.01 -2.95 -8.02
N ALA A 166 9.85 -3.08 -9.07
CA ALA A 166 11.17 -3.72 -8.99
C ALA A 166 11.13 -5.17 -8.49
N GLY A 167 10.02 -5.85 -8.72
CA GLY A 167 9.73 -7.22 -8.31
C GLY A 167 8.44 -7.30 -7.50
N SER A 168 7.69 -8.38 -7.64
CA SER A 168 6.38 -8.57 -7.00
C SER A 168 6.45 -9.08 -5.55
N GLY A 169 7.64 -9.41 -5.03
CA GLY A 169 7.80 -10.11 -3.75
C GLY A 169 7.17 -9.37 -2.56
N ALA A 170 7.42 -8.07 -2.44
CA ALA A 170 6.84 -7.24 -1.37
C ALA A 170 5.31 -7.17 -1.48
N ALA A 171 4.77 -6.97 -2.68
CA ALA A 171 3.32 -6.91 -2.93
C ALA A 171 2.64 -8.26 -2.61
N VAL A 172 3.24 -9.38 -3.03
CA VAL A 172 2.74 -10.74 -2.73
C VAL A 172 2.72 -11.01 -1.24
N MET A 173 3.77 -10.65 -0.50
CA MET A 173 3.80 -10.81 0.96
C MET A 173 2.74 -9.95 1.63
N ALA A 174 2.66 -8.67 1.27
CA ALA A 174 1.70 -7.74 1.84
C ALA A 174 0.26 -8.20 1.60
N SER A 175 -0.08 -8.67 0.39
CA SER A 175 -1.42 -9.18 0.06
C SER A 175 -1.81 -10.41 0.88
N LYS A 176 -0.85 -11.24 1.25
CA LYS A 176 -1.10 -12.46 2.04
C LYS A 176 -1.12 -12.23 3.55
N LEU A 177 -0.43 -11.21 4.07
CA LEU A 177 -0.12 -11.12 5.50
C LEU A 177 -0.63 -9.86 6.21
N LEU A 178 -0.85 -8.74 5.52
CA LEU A 178 -1.20 -7.48 6.18
C LEU A 178 -2.49 -7.58 7.02
N HIS A 179 -3.52 -8.28 6.50
CA HIS A 179 -4.78 -8.47 7.23
C HIS A 179 -4.60 -9.32 8.51
N PHE A 180 -3.61 -10.21 8.57
CA PHE A 180 -3.27 -10.93 9.79
C PHE A 180 -2.57 -10.03 10.80
N HIS A 181 -1.66 -9.15 10.36
CA HIS A 181 -1.07 -8.15 11.25
C HIS A 181 -2.14 -7.22 11.84
N ILE A 182 -3.11 -6.75 11.01
CA ILE A 182 -4.25 -5.96 11.50
C ILE A 182 -5.07 -6.75 12.51
N ARG A 183 -5.41 -8.01 12.22
CA ARG A 183 -6.12 -8.91 13.14
C ARG A 183 -5.40 -9.03 14.48
N ASP A 184 -4.08 -9.22 14.45
CA ASP A 184 -3.28 -9.44 15.66
C ASP A 184 -3.19 -8.17 16.52
N GLN A 185 -3.17 -6.97 15.91
CA GLN A 185 -3.27 -5.69 16.60
C GLN A 185 -4.67 -5.47 17.21
N LEU A 186 -5.74 -5.85 16.52
CA LEU A 186 -7.11 -5.70 17.01
C LEU A 186 -7.46 -6.71 18.13
N ARG A 187 -6.73 -7.81 18.26
CA ARG A 187 -7.03 -8.89 19.23
C ARG A 187 -7.08 -8.40 20.68
N ASP A 188 -6.17 -7.52 21.04
CA ASP A 188 -6.09 -6.96 22.41
C ASP A 188 -7.12 -5.84 22.63
N LEU A 189 -7.78 -5.36 21.57
CA LEU A 189 -8.77 -4.28 21.59
C LEU A 189 -10.22 -4.79 21.58
N VAL A 190 -10.47 -6.10 21.38
CA VAL A 190 -11.82 -6.66 21.19
C VAL A 190 -12.80 -6.20 22.27
N ASP A 191 -12.44 -6.34 23.54
CA ASP A 191 -13.32 -5.93 24.66
C ASP A 191 -13.57 -4.42 24.69
N ILE A 192 -12.52 -3.63 24.46
CA ILE A 192 -12.59 -2.16 24.48
C ILE A 192 -13.47 -1.63 23.35
N LEU A 193 -13.38 -2.28 22.18
CA LEU A 193 -14.16 -1.88 21.01
C LEU A 193 -15.64 -2.27 21.12
N GLN A 194 -15.94 -3.30 21.91
CA GLN A 194 -17.32 -3.76 22.18
C GLN A 194 -17.97 -3.03 23.38
N ASP A 195 -17.15 -2.47 24.29
CA ASP A 195 -17.62 -1.70 25.43
C ASP A 195 -17.94 -0.26 25.02
N SER A 196 -19.00 0.32 25.59
CA SER A 196 -19.37 1.72 25.38
C SER A 196 -18.57 2.71 26.27
N SER A 197 -17.81 2.22 27.24
CA SER A 197 -16.96 3.04 28.11
C SER A 197 -15.75 3.63 27.36
N LEU A 198 -15.13 4.65 27.95
CA LEU A 198 -13.89 5.20 27.42
C LEU A 198 -12.77 4.16 27.50
N PRO A 199 -11.88 4.09 26.50
CA PRO A 199 -10.74 3.20 26.54
C PRO A 199 -9.85 3.44 27.77
N PRO A 200 -9.42 2.40 28.49
CA PRO A 200 -8.53 2.55 29.63
C PRO A 200 -7.16 3.05 29.19
N ILE A 201 -6.54 3.92 29.99
CA ILE A 201 -5.17 4.43 29.71
C ILE A 201 -4.12 3.33 29.89
N CYS A 202 -4.36 2.38 30.81
CA CYS A 202 -3.48 1.25 31.08
C CYS A 202 -4.26 -0.07 30.97
N LEU A 203 -3.78 -0.99 30.14
CA LEU A 203 -4.21 -2.38 30.18
C LEU A 203 -3.41 -3.09 31.29
N GLN A 204 -4.11 -3.73 32.24
CA GLN A 204 -3.44 -4.59 33.21
C GLN A 204 -2.95 -5.84 32.49
N GLU A 205 -1.67 -5.97 32.28
CA GLU A 205 -1.07 -7.26 31.99
C GLU A 205 -1.34 -8.18 33.18
N SER A 206 -1.86 -9.39 32.92
CA SER A 206 -2.06 -10.41 33.95
C SER A 206 -0.72 -10.77 34.57
N SER A 207 -0.32 -10.01 35.61
CA SER A 207 0.95 -10.16 36.29
C SER A 207 1.12 -11.60 36.76
N ARG A 208 2.24 -12.22 36.43
CA ARG A 208 2.78 -13.37 37.15
C ARG A 208 3.03 -12.91 38.61
N THR A 209 2.05 -13.05 39.48
CA THR A 209 2.29 -12.99 40.90
C THR A 209 3.14 -14.20 41.27
N VAL A 210 4.42 -13.97 41.44
CA VAL A 210 5.27 -14.82 42.25
C VAL A 210 4.65 -14.78 43.66
N VAL A 211 4.10 -15.92 44.07
CA VAL A 211 3.61 -16.10 45.44
C VAL A 211 4.83 -16.10 46.35
N GLY A 212 5.07 -14.95 46.96
CA GLY A 212 5.91 -14.82 48.11
C GLY A 212 5.00 -14.48 49.29
N GLU A 213 4.71 -15.46 50.13
CA GLU A 213 4.02 -15.25 51.40
C GLU A 213 4.85 -14.28 52.27
N SER A 214 4.26 -13.17 52.64
CA SER A 214 4.69 -12.39 53.80
C SER A 214 3.47 -11.80 54.46
N HIS A 215 3.13 -12.42 55.61
CA HIS A 215 2.16 -11.89 56.56
C HIS A 215 2.56 -10.49 56.98
N ARG A 216 1.69 -9.52 56.74
CA ARG A 216 1.70 -8.27 57.49
C ARG A 216 0.27 -7.82 57.79
N ALA A 217 0.03 -7.63 59.10
CA ALA A 217 -1.24 -7.23 59.70
C ALA A 217 -1.71 -5.84 59.21
N PRO A 218 -3.02 -5.53 59.25
CA PRO A 218 -3.56 -4.26 58.84
C PRO A 218 -3.20 -3.18 59.87
N LEU A 219 -2.51 -2.13 59.41
CA LEU A 219 -2.37 -0.89 60.14
C LEU A 219 -3.53 0.03 59.79
N ALA A 220 -4.09 0.66 60.85
CA ALA A 220 -5.22 1.55 60.80
C ALA A 220 -5.02 2.72 59.84
N GLU A 221 -6.10 3.07 59.12
CA GLU A 221 -6.23 4.29 58.35
C GLU A 221 -6.21 5.48 59.31
N GLU A 222 -5.13 6.25 59.34
CA GLU A 222 -5.14 7.62 59.84
C GLU A 222 -5.47 8.54 58.67
N ASP A 223 -6.59 9.26 58.79
CA ASP A 223 -7.00 10.34 57.91
C ASP A 223 -5.96 11.47 57.91
N VAL A 224 -5.07 11.49 56.94
CA VAL A 224 -4.22 12.62 56.63
C VAL A 224 -4.98 13.56 55.71
N GLU A 225 -5.58 14.62 56.27
CA GLU A 225 -6.08 15.76 55.48
C GLU A 225 -4.94 16.36 54.65
N VAL A 226 -4.94 16.07 53.35
CA VAL A 226 -4.07 16.72 52.38
C VAL A 226 -4.57 18.13 52.09
N PRO A 227 -3.74 19.21 52.25
CA PRO A 227 -4.18 20.57 52.00
C PRO A 227 -4.62 20.75 50.54
N ASN A 228 -5.84 21.16 50.32
CA ASN A 228 -6.57 21.29 49.06
C ASN A 228 -6.12 22.52 48.24
N ASN A 229 -4.81 22.76 48.04
CA ASN A 229 -4.29 23.91 47.30
C ASN A 229 -3.08 23.63 46.40
N ALA A 230 -2.92 22.39 45.92
CA ALA A 230 -2.03 22.11 44.79
C ALA A 230 -2.88 21.86 43.57
N LEU A 231 -3.21 22.88 42.79
CA LEU A 231 -3.74 22.74 41.44
C LEU A 231 -2.79 21.81 40.67
N PRO A 232 -3.26 20.65 40.16
CA PRO A 232 -2.41 19.76 39.37
C PRO A 232 -2.07 20.46 38.09
N ARG A 233 -0.88 21.01 37.98
CA ARG A 233 -0.43 21.78 36.82
C ARG A 233 -0.28 20.96 35.56
N PHE A 234 -0.44 19.62 35.58
CA PHE A 234 -0.05 18.75 34.44
C PHE A 234 -0.90 17.48 34.23
N HIS A 235 -2.13 17.37 34.77
CA HIS A 235 -2.96 16.18 34.60
C HIS A 235 -4.30 16.48 33.93
N MET A 236 -4.26 16.93 32.68
CA MET A 236 -5.42 16.75 31.80
C MET A 236 -5.18 15.47 31.00
N GLU A 237 -5.83 14.40 31.42
CA GLU A 237 -5.88 13.16 30.64
C GLU A 237 -6.61 13.44 29.33
N LYS A 238 -6.00 13.03 28.22
CA LYS A 238 -6.64 13.12 26.91
C LYS A 238 -7.65 11.98 26.79
N ALA A 239 -8.88 12.31 26.44
CA ALA A 239 -9.86 11.30 26.04
C ALA A 239 -9.40 10.65 24.72
N VAL A 240 -9.24 9.33 24.73
CA VAL A 240 -8.87 8.54 23.55
C VAL A 240 -10.15 7.94 22.99
N SER A 241 -10.40 8.11 21.68
CA SER A 241 -11.55 7.49 21.03
C SER A 241 -11.24 6.05 20.56
N ARG A 242 -12.28 5.24 20.39
CA ARG A 242 -12.15 3.88 19.83
C ARG A 242 -11.64 3.89 18.40
N GLU A 243 -12.03 4.89 17.61
CA GLU A 243 -11.51 5.09 16.26
C GLU A 243 -10.00 5.31 16.26
N SER A 244 -9.49 6.09 17.22
CA SER A 244 -8.05 6.32 17.38
C SER A 244 -7.29 5.03 17.68
N LEU A 245 -7.88 4.11 18.46
CA LEU A 245 -7.28 2.79 18.72
C LEU A 245 -7.22 1.93 17.45
N VAL A 246 -8.28 1.93 16.64
CA VAL A 246 -8.30 1.19 15.37
C VAL A 246 -7.28 1.79 14.39
N VAL A 247 -7.19 3.11 14.30
CA VAL A 247 -6.18 3.79 13.48
C VAL A 247 -4.77 3.37 13.91
N GLY A 248 -4.47 3.41 15.21
CA GLY A 248 -3.16 3.00 15.75
C GLY A 248 -2.87 1.51 15.50
N ALA A 249 -3.88 0.65 15.57
CA ALA A 249 -3.75 -0.78 15.24
C ALA A 249 -3.37 -0.97 13.77
N ILE A 250 -3.99 -0.24 12.84
CA ILE A 250 -3.67 -0.29 11.41
C ILE A 250 -2.25 0.25 11.15
N GLU A 251 -1.89 1.40 11.73
CA GLU A 251 -0.55 1.99 11.59
C GLU A 251 0.55 1.04 12.10
N ASN A 252 0.32 0.37 13.24
CA ASN A 252 1.25 -0.62 13.78
C ASN A 252 1.34 -1.87 12.90
N ALA A 253 0.22 -2.33 12.33
CA ALA A 253 0.21 -3.46 11.41
C ALA A 253 1.05 -3.18 10.15
N PHE A 254 0.98 -1.95 9.60
CA PHE A 254 1.82 -1.53 8.48
C PHE A 254 3.31 -1.57 8.84
N LYS A 255 3.69 -1.09 10.04
CA LYS A 255 5.08 -1.17 10.51
C LYS A 255 5.55 -2.61 10.66
N GLN A 256 4.70 -3.49 11.23
CA GLN A 256 5.04 -4.90 11.40
C GLN A 256 5.19 -5.61 10.06
N MET A 257 4.34 -5.28 9.08
CA MET A 257 4.43 -5.83 7.73
C MET A 257 5.74 -5.44 7.06
N ASP A 258 6.11 -4.17 7.10
CA ASP A 258 7.37 -3.67 6.52
C ASP A 258 8.60 -4.29 7.20
N ASN A 259 8.57 -4.46 8.53
CA ASN A 259 9.63 -5.15 9.28
C ASN A 259 9.72 -6.63 8.88
N GLN A 260 8.59 -7.30 8.64
CA GLN A 260 8.60 -8.70 8.18
C GLN A 260 9.20 -8.81 6.77
N ILE A 261 8.84 -7.91 5.84
CA ILE A 261 9.44 -7.83 4.51
C ILE A 261 10.96 -7.64 4.62
N GLU A 262 11.43 -6.77 5.53
CA GLU A 262 12.86 -6.58 5.78
C GLU A 262 13.57 -7.86 6.22
N GLN A 263 12.98 -8.60 7.15
CA GLN A 263 13.54 -9.84 7.66
C GLN A 263 13.60 -10.93 6.59
N GLU A 264 12.58 -11.03 5.74
CA GLU A 264 12.47 -12.07 4.72
C GLU A 264 13.20 -11.74 3.41
N ARG A 265 13.66 -10.51 3.21
CA ARG A 265 14.47 -10.13 2.02
C ARG A 265 15.75 -10.95 1.87
N VAL A 266 16.35 -11.37 2.98
CA VAL A 266 17.59 -12.19 2.98
C VAL A 266 17.38 -13.53 2.28
N THR A 267 16.17 -14.08 2.32
CA THR A 267 15.76 -15.32 1.64
C THR A 267 15.40 -15.11 0.17
N ARG A 268 15.47 -13.86 -0.34
CA ARG A 268 15.05 -13.43 -1.69
C ARG A 268 13.55 -13.61 -1.98
N LEU A 269 12.73 -13.88 -0.99
CA LEU A 269 11.27 -14.01 -1.16
C LEU A 269 10.57 -12.65 -1.24
N ALA A 270 11.16 -11.60 -0.66
CA ALA A 270 10.60 -10.26 -0.56
C ALA A 270 11.44 -9.24 -1.35
N SER A 271 11.50 -9.38 -2.69
CA SER A 271 12.18 -8.41 -3.55
C SER A 271 11.30 -7.21 -3.89
N GLY A 272 11.92 -6.06 -4.16
CA GLY A 272 11.25 -4.83 -4.58
C GLY A 272 10.53 -4.11 -3.44
N GLY A 273 9.59 -3.27 -3.82
CA GLY A 273 8.70 -2.56 -2.93
C GLY A 273 7.28 -2.52 -3.47
N CYS A 274 6.34 -1.99 -2.69
CA CYS A 274 4.98 -1.74 -3.17
C CYS A 274 4.31 -0.57 -2.46
N CYS A 275 3.45 0.16 -3.18
CA CYS A 275 2.42 0.98 -2.58
C CYS A 275 1.37 0.08 -1.92
N ALA A 276 0.74 0.53 -0.86
CA ALA A 276 -0.27 -0.22 -0.13
C ALA A 276 -1.50 0.65 0.17
N LEU A 277 -2.65 0.26 -0.40
CA LEU A 277 -3.95 0.85 -0.12
C LEU A 277 -4.82 -0.23 0.51
N ALA A 278 -5.14 -0.08 1.80
CA ALA A 278 -5.93 -1.04 2.56
C ALA A 278 -7.20 -0.39 3.10
N VAL A 279 -8.31 -1.11 3.06
CA VAL A 279 -9.59 -0.71 3.65
C VAL A 279 -10.01 -1.76 4.66
N VAL A 280 -10.37 -1.30 5.86
CA VAL A 280 -10.93 -2.11 6.93
C VAL A 280 -12.34 -1.60 7.24
N TYR A 281 -13.34 -2.46 7.09
CA TYR A 281 -14.68 -2.17 7.63
C TYR A 281 -14.81 -2.80 9.01
N LEU A 282 -15.03 -1.96 9.99
CA LEU A 282 -15.20 -2.40 11.38
C LEU A 282 -16.21 -1.48 12.10
N LEU A 283 -17.20 -2.08 12.77
CA LEU A 283 -18.19 -1.38 13.60
C LEU A 283 -18.87 -0.19 12.89
N GLY A 284 -19.34 -0.40 11.65
CA GLY A 284 -20.07 0.61 10.88
C GLY A 284 -19.18 1.65 10.18
N LYS A 285 -17.87 1.50 10.19
CA LYS A 285 -16.93 2.48 9.63
C LYS A 285 -15.96 1.84 8.67
N PHE A 286 -15.65 2.54 7.57
CA PHE A 286 -14.49 2.25 6.75
C PHE A 286 -13.28 3.04 7.24
N TYR A 287 -12.17 2.34 7.45
CA TYR A 287 -10.85 2.89 7.69
C TYR A 287 -10.01 2.69 6.43
N VAL A 288 -9.73 3.75 5.71
CA VAL A 288 -8.98 3.73 4.45
C VAL A 288 -7.55 4.16 4.74
N ALA A 289 -6.63 3.20 4.69
CA ALA A 289 -5.21 3.38 4.96
C ALA A 289 -4.41 3.37 3.66
N ASN A 290 -3.69 4.45 3.36
CA ASN A 290 -2.87 4.56 2.15
C ASN A 290 -1.41 4.89 2.47
N ALA A 291 -0.50 4.13 1.86
CA ALA A 291 0.94 4.37 1.83
C ALA A 291 1.43 4.15 0.39
N GLY A 292 1.38 5.20 -0.44
CA GLY A 292 1.77 5.17 -1.84
C GLY A 292 0.95 6.13 -2.69
N ASP A 293 0.90 5.89 -3.99
CA ASP A 293 0.18 6.72 -4.97
C ASP A 293 -1.06 6.03 -5.56
N SER A 294 -1.42 4.83 -5.10
CA SER A 294 -2.77 4.28 -5.24
C SER A 294 -3.80 5.21 -4.60
N ARG A 295 -5.05 5.20 -5.07
CA ARG A 295 -6.07 6.13 -4.61
C ARG A 295 -7.41 5.48 -4.34
N ALA A 296 -8.17 6.06 -3.39
CA ALA A 296 -9.53 5.69 -3.02
C ALA A 296 -10.47 6.91 -3.04
N ILE A 297 -11.67 6.73 -3.59
CA ILE A 297 -12.75 7.72 -3.55
C ILE A 297 -14.08 7.07 -3.17
N VAL A 298 -14.88 7.77 -2.39
CA VAL A 298 -16.31 7.46 -2.20
C VAL A 298 -17.10 8.24 -3.24
N ILE A 299 -18.03 7.56 -3.91
CA ILE A 299 -19.04 8.14 -4.78
C ILE A 299 -20.36 7.92 -4.08
N ARG A 300 -21.01 8.97 -3.63
CA ARG A 300 -22.27 8.95 -2.89
C ARG A 300 -23.22 10.00 -3.44
N ASN A 301 -24.36 9.57 -3.93
CA ASN A 301 -25.41 10.48 -4.42
C ASN A 301 -24.89 11.51 -5.44
N GLY A 302 -23.92 11.11 -6.26
CA GLY A 302 -23.22 11.97 -7.24
C GLY A 302 -22.13 12.88 -6.67
N GLU A 303 -21.95 12.91 -5.35
CA GLU A 303 -20.82 13.56 -4.67
C GLU A 303 -19.59 12.65 -4.70
N ILE A 304 -18.41 13.23 -4.91
CA ILE A 304 -17.12 12.53 -4.88
C ILE A 304 -16.35 12.97 -3.64
N ILE A 305 -16.04 12.01 -2.77
CA ILE A 305 -15.33 12.26 -1.51
C ILE A 305 -13.98 11.54 -1.57
N PRO A 306 -12.85 12.26 -1.65
CA PRO A 306 -11.52 11.64 -1.63
C PRO A 306 -11.25 10.94 -0.28
N MET A 307 -10.95 9.64 -0.33
CA MET A 307 -10.65 8.82 0.85
C MET A 307 -9.16 8.55 1.02
N SER A 308 -8.33 8.98 0.11
CA SER A 308 -6.86 8.97 0.23
C SER A 308 -6.25 10.13 -0.54
N ARG A 309 -4.96 10.34 -0.35
CA ARG A 309 -4.12 11.20 -1.21
C ARG A 309 -2.89 10.43 -1.68
N GLU A 310 -2.31 10.85 -2.77
CA GLU A 310 -1.06 10.28 -3.28
C GLU A 310 0.14 10.80 -2.48
N PHE A 311 1.06 9.90 -2.13
CA PHE A 311 2.29 10.21 -1.42
C PHE A 311 3.47 10.22 -2.38
N THR A 312 3.63 11.35 -3.05
CA THR A 312 4.71 11.62 -4.02
C THR A 312 5.77 12.54 -3.42
N PRO A 313 6.96 12.63 -4.02
CA PRO A 313 7.99 13.56 -3.54
C PRO A 313 7.52 15.01 -3.46
N GLU A 314 6.60 15.43 -4.33
CA GLU A 314 6.06 16.79 -4.31
C GLU A 314 5.06 16.99 -3.17
N THR A 315 4.12 16.05 -2.97
CA THR A 315 3.09 16.16 -1.92
C THR A 315 3.67 16.03 -0.51
N GLU A 316 4.79 15.32 -0.36
CA GLU A 316 5.50 15.10 0.92
C GLU A 316 6.80 15.91 1.03
N ARG A 317 7.01 16.91 0.18
CA ARG A 317 8.22 17.72 0.13
C ARG A 317 8.68 18.18 1.52
N GLN A 318 7.79 18.79 2.29
CA GLN A 318 8.13 19.33 3.62
C GLN A 318 8.60 18.23 4.59
N ARG A 319 7.95 17.07 4.59
CA ARG A 319 8.36 15.92 5.41
C ARG A 319 9.76 15.43 5.02
N LEU A 320 10.03 15.29 3.72
CA LEU A 320 11.33 14.87 3.20
C LEU A 320 12.43 15.87 3.57
N GLN A 321 12.19 17.16 3.32
CA GLN A 321 13.12 18.24 3.65
C GLN A 321 13.37 18.32 5.16
N PHE A 322 12.33 18.15 5.99
CA PHE A 322 12.45 18.15 7.44
C PHE A 322 13.32 16.98 7.92
N LEU A 323 13.12 15.79 7.37
CA LEU A 323 13.95 14.64 7.69
C LEU A 323 15.42 14.86 7.28
N GLY A 324 15.67 15.40 6.08
CA GLY A 324 17.01 15.74 5.61
C GLY A 324 17.69 16.84 6.43
N PHE A 325 16.90 17.79 6.96
CA PHE A 325 17.40 18.81 7.88
C PHE A 325 17.78 18.22 9.24
N LEU A 326 16.92 17.36 9.82
CA LEU A 326 17.19 16.71 11.11
C LEU A 326 18.31 15.66 11.05
N ARG A 327 18.46 15.00 9.92
CA ARG A 327 19.37 13.87 9.71
C ARG A 327 20.23 14.10 8.45
N PRO A 328 21.13 15.10 8.43
CA PRO A 328 21.93 15.44 7.25
C PRO A 328 22.86 14.31 6.79
N GLU A 329 23.20 13.36 7.66
CA GLU A 329 23.97 12.17 7.30
C GLU A 329 23.23 11.28 6.27
N LEU A 330 21.89 11.31 6.24
CA LEU A 330 21.09 10.57 5.25
C LEU A 330 21.23 11.14 3.84
N LEU A 331 21.70 12.37 3.70
CA LEU A 331 21.91 13.03 2.41
C LEU A 331 23.27 12.71 1.79
N GLY A 332 24.15 11.96 2.51
CA GLY A 332 25.45 11.47 2.04
C GLY A 332 26.40 12.55 1.55
N ASN A 333 26.22 13.79 1.99
CA ASN A 333 26.93 14.98 1.48
C ASN A 333 26.76 15.25 -0.04
N GLU A 334 25.90 14.51 -0.74
CA GLU A 334 25.61 14.65 -2.16
C GLU A 334 24.33 15.46 -2.42
N PHE A 335 23.38 15.45 -1.47
CA PHE A 335 22.07 16.10 -1.60
C PHE A 335 21.92 17.25 -0.59
N THR A 336 21.04 18.19 -0.93
CA THR A 336 20.59 19.26 -0.04
C THR A 336 19.11 19.12 0.28
N HIS A 337 18.72 19.41 1.53
CA HIS A 337 17.32 19.50 1.91
C HIS A 337 16.64 20.79 1.41
N LEU A 338 17.41 21.77 0.96
CA LEU A 338 16.88 23.01 0.37
C LEU A 338 16.36 22.74 -1.04
N GLU A 339 15.32 23.46 -1.41
CA GLU A 339 14.78 23.45 -2.75
C GLU A 339 15.06 24.77 -3.47
N PHE A 340 15.46 24.67 -4.72
CA PHE A 340 15.68 25.79 -5.63
C PHE A 340 14.87 25.58 -6.91
N PRO A 341 14.45 26.65 -7.62
CA PRO A 341 13.66 26.53 -8.85
C PRO A 341 14.37 25.74 -9.96
N ARG A 342 15.67 25.63 -9.88
CA ARG A 342 16.54 24.83 -10.77
C ARG A 342 17.86 24.52 -10.09
N ARG A 343 18.63 23.58 -10.63
CA ARG A 343 19.97 23.28 -10.13
C ARG A 343 20.87 24.50 -10.20
N ILE A 344 21.63 24.75 -9.14
CA ILE A 344 22.60 25.83 -9.01
C ILE A 344 23.89 25.47 -9.75
N GLN A 345 24.51 26.46 -10.39
CA GLN A 345 25.81 26.35 -11.07
C GLN A 345 26.88 27.10 -10.30
N HIS A 346 28.16 26.68 -10.38
CA HIS A 346 29.29 27.32 -9.71
C HIS A 346 29.38 28.83 -9.97
N LYS A 347 29.04 29.32 -11.18
CA LYS A 347 29.01 30.74 -11.53
C LYS A 347 27.99 31.58 -10.76
N GLU A 348 27.12 30.96 -9.98
CA GLU A 348 26.05 31.56 -9.18
C GLU A 348 26.40 31.69 -7.70
N LEU A 349 27.57 31.17 -7.29
CA LEU A 349 28.10 31.38 -5.96
C LEU A 349 28.15 32.85 -5.57
N GLY A 350 27.68 33.16 -4.36
CA GLY A 350 27.61 34.50 -3.82
C GLY A 350 26.44 35.34 -4.34
N LYS A 351 25.71 34.91 -5.38
CA LYS A 351 24.48 35.57 -5.86
C LYS A 351 23.27 35.21 -5.01
N LYS A 352 22.21 35.98 -5.06
CA LYS A 352 20.93 35.68 -4.43
C LYS A 352 20.05 34.92 -5.40
N MET A 353 19.50 33.76 -4.93
CA MET A 353 18.57 32.92 -5.67
C MET A 353 17.36 32.59 -4.80
N LEU A 354 16.22 32.33 -5.44
CA LEU A 354 15.03 31.86 -4.77
C LEU A 354 15.29 30.46 -4.18
N HIS A 355 14.85 30.23 -2.95
CA HIS A 355 14.89 28.96 -2.25
C HIS A 355 13.67 28.81 -1.37
N ARG A 356 13.40 27.58 -0.95
CA ARG A 356 12.50 27.27 0.18
C ARG A 356 13.02 26.05 0.95
N ASP A 357 12.75 26.03 2.25
CA ASP A 357 13.09 24.94 3.15
C ASP A 357 11.84 24.21 3.67
N GLN A 358 12.03 23.33 4.64
CA GLN A 358 10.98 22.52 5.26
C GLN A 358 9.88 23.32 5.98
N ASN A 359 10.16 24.57 6.37
CA ASN A 359 9.20 25.43 7.08
C ASN A 359 8.47 26.41 6.13
N MET A 360 8.88 26.46 4.87
CA MET A 360 8.41 27.46 3.93
C MET A 360 7.40 26.86 2.95
N ASN A 361 6.26 27.54 2.79
CA ASN A 361 5.33 27.32 1.67
C ASN A 361 5.67 28.21 0.47
N GLY A 362 6.16 29.38 0.70
CA GLY A 362 6.56 30.36 -0.31
C GLY A 362 8.05 30.32 -0.63
N TRP A 363 8.49 31.23 -1.48
CA TRP A 363 9.87 31.38 -1.92
C TRP A 363 10.51 32.62 -1.31
N ALA A 364 11.79 32.56 -0.92
CA ALA A 364 12.60 33.68 -0.46
C ALA A 364 13.97 33.71 -1.16
N TYR A 365 14.66 34.81 -1.11
CA TYR A 365 16.02 34.94 -1.66
C TYR A 365 17.07 34.59 -0.61
N LYS A 366 17.96 33.66 -0.94
CA LYS A 366 19.14 33.25 -0.17
C LYS A 366 20.41 33.56 -0.97
N LYS A 367 21.51 33.94 -0.29
CA LYS A 367 22.84 33.97 -0.89
C LYS A 367 23.32 32.55 -1.08
N ILE A 368 23.78 32.20 -2.29
CA ILE A 368 24.23 30.87 -2.65
C ILE A 368 25.62 30.60 -2.06
N GLU A 369 25.78 29.48 -1.41
CA GLU A 369 26.99 28.94 -0.79
C GLU A 369 27.41 27.62 -1.46
N GLU A 370 28.60 27.09 -1.16
CA GLU A 370 29.11 25.83 -1.72
C GLU A 370 28.19 24.64 -1.45
N ASP A 371 27.58 24.55 -0.26
CA ASP A 371 26.66 23.49 0.10
C ASP A 371 25.37 23.47 -0.73
N ASP A 372 24.99 24.59 -1.33
CA ASP A 372 23.82 24.70 -2.18
C ASP A 372 24.05 24.11 -3.59
N LEU A 373 25.28 23.81 -3.97
CA LEU A 373 25.62 23.19 -5.25
C LEU A 373 25.26 21.71 -5.31
N LYS A 374 24.92 21.10 -4.16
CA LYS A 374 24.50 19.71 -4.05
C LYS A 374 23.23 19.44 -4.87
N PHE A 375 22.93 18.16 -5.10
CA PHE A 375 21.70 17.76 -5.80
C PHE A 375 20.46 18.02 -4.93
N PRO A 376 19.32 18.40 -5.52
CA PRO A 376 18.10 18.55 -4.76
C PRO A 376 17.58 17.19 -4.28
N LEU A 377 17.06 17.14 -3.05
CA LEU A 377 16.41 15.96 -2.48
C LEU A 377 15.19 15.53 -3.31
N VAL A 378 14.39 16.51 -3.75
CA VAL A 378 13.26 16.28 -4.67
C VAL A 378 13.65 16.85 -6.05
N TYR A 379 13.64 15.97 -7.05
CA TYR A 379 13.99 16.29 -8.44
C TYR A 379 12.78 16.14 -9.35
N GLY A 380 12.49 17.15 -10.17
CA GLY A 380 11.35 17.18 -11.11
C GLY A 380 10.07 17.71 -10.46
N GLU A 381 8.97 17.70 -11.22
CA GLU A 381 7.67 18.26 -10.82
C GLU A 381 6.53 17.29 -11.16
N GLY A 382 5.42 17.38 -10.41
CA GLY A 382 4.24 16.56 -10.60
C GLY A 382 4.55 15.06 -10.58
N LYS A 383 3.92 14.28 -11.45
CA LYS A 383 4.15 12.83 -11.56
C LYS A 383 5.58 12.44 -11.99
N LYS A 384 6.38 13.39 -12.46
CA LYS A 384 7.80 13.17 -12.80
C LYS A 384 8.73 13.44 -11.63
N ALA A 385 8.24 13.97 -10.53
CA ALA A 385 9.05 14.18 -9.33
C ALA A 385 9.65 12.85 -8.83
N ARG A 386 10.93 12.91 -8.43
CA ARG A 386 11.64 11.75 -7.89
C ARG A 386 12.42 12.16 -6.64
N MET A 387 12.34 11.35 -5.62
CA MET A 387 13.15 11.48 -4.42
C MET A 387 14.57 11.01 -4.72
N MET A 388 15.56 11.87 -4.52
CA MET A 388 16.97 11.62 -4.86
C MET A 388 17.17 11.08 -6.29
N ALA A 389 16.37 11.55 -7.25
CA ALA A 389 16.33 11.09 -8.64
C ALA A 389 16.08 9.57 -8.80
N THR A 390 15.54 8.88 -7.79
CA THR A 390 15.42 7.42 -7.75
C THR A 390 13.97 6.96 -7.84
N ILE A 391 13.12 7.27 -6.86
CA ILE A 391 11.76 6.73 -6.74
C ILE A 391 10.70 7.84 -6.80
N GLY A 392 9.52 7.49 -7.33
CA GLY A 392 8.38 8.41 -7.51
C GLY A 392 7.41 8.46 -6.35
N VAL A 393 7.54 7.56 -5.38
CA VAL A 393 6.70 7.48 -4.19
C VAL A 393 7.51 7.71 -2.92
N THR A 394 6.86 8.15 -1.86
CA THR A 394 7.50 8.49 -0.58
C THR A 394 6.96 7.67 0.58
N ARG A 395 5.95 6.84 0.31
CA ARG A 395 5.44 5.84 1.24
C ARG A 395 5.20 4.51 0.54
N GLY A 396 5.37 3.42 1.29
CA GLY A 396 5.19 2.05 0.80
C GLY A 396 5.97 1.04 1.63
N PHE A 397 5.82 -0.22 1.28
CA PHE A 397 6.56 -1.33 1.87
C PHE A 397 7.77 -1.71 1.04
N GLY A 398 8.73 -2.38 1.67
CA GLY A 398 9.91 -2.91 0.98
C GLY A 398 10.97 -1.86 0.66
N ASP A 399 11.68 -2.02 -0.44
CA ASP A 399 12.77 -1.14 -0.90
C ASP A 399 13.92 -0.95 0.11
N HIS A 400 14.11 -1.92 1.03
CA HIS A 400 15.12 -1.83 2.09
C HIS A 400 16.56 -1.79 1.54
N ASP A 401 16.80 -2.35 0.36
CA ASP A 401 18.10 -2.33 -0.34
C ASP A 401 18.19 -1.23 -1.41
N LEU A 402 17.13 -0.44 -1.59
CA LEU A 402 17.10 0.60 -2.61
C LEU A 402 18.08 1.72 -2.25
N LYS A 403 18.98 2.02 -3.16
CA LYS A 403 19.98 3.07 -3.05
C LYS A 403 19.94 4.02 -4.22
N VAL A 404 20.45 5.21 -4.00
CA VAL A 404 20.74 6.15 -5.08
C VAL A 404 21.75 5.50 -6.03
N TYR A 405 21.48 5.61 -7.34
CA TYR A 405 22.38 5.09 -8.37
C TYR A 405 23.77 5.71 -8.24
N SER A 406 24.81 4.87 -8.32
CA SER A 406 26.21 5.24 -8.18
C SER A 406 26.67 5.77 -6.81
N SER A 407 25.82 5.72 -5.78
CA SER A 407 26.21 6.03 -4.40
C SER A 407 25.71 4.96 -3.42
N ASN A 408 26.16 5.07 -2.16
CA ASN A 408 25.74 4.15 -1.09
C ASN A 408 24.58 4.72 -0.25
N ILE A 409 23.95 5.79 -0.69
CA ILE A 409 22.87 6.46 0.04
C ILE A 409 21.61 5.62 -0.08
N HIS A 410 21.08 5.17 1.06
CA HIS A 410 19.83 4.42 1.13
C HIS A 410 18.62 5.34 1.03
N ILE A 411 17.59 4.90 0.30
CA ILE A 411 16.34 5.62 0.12
C ILE A 411 15.38 5.40 1.30
N LYS A 412 15.41 4.21 1.93
CA LYS A 412 14.42 3.77 2.92
C LYS A 412 14.15 4.76 4.06
N PRO A 413 15.11 5.48 4.65
CA PRO A 413 14.76 6.44 5.70
C PRO A 413 13.77 7.52 5.26
N PHE A 414 13.77 7.88 3.98
CA PHE A 414 12.82 8.84 3.38
C PHE A 414 11.53 8.18 2.91
N LEU A 415 11.57 6.91 2.51
CA LEU A 415 10.42 6.09 2.15
C LEU A 415 9.79 5.52 3.44
N SER A 416 8.62 6.03 3.83
CA SER A 416 7.92 5.64 5.06
C SER A 416 6.92 4.52 4.81
N CYS A 417 6.82 3.55 5.73
CA CYS A 417 5.75 2.54 5.70
C CYS A 417 4.48 2.99 6.44
N VAL A 418 4.47 4.14 7.10
CA VAL A 418 3.33 4.60 7.90
C VAL A 418 2.24 5.14 6.98
N PRO A 419 1.02 4.60 7.02
CA PRO A 419 -0.08 5.06 6.18
C PRO A 419 -0.70 6.37 6.72
N GLU A 420 -1.44 7.08 5.86
CA GLU A 420 -2.49 8.00 6.30
C GLU A 420 -3.80 7.22 6.37
N VAL A 421 -4.52 7.31 7.48
CA VAL A 421 -5.81 6.63 7.66
C VAL A 421 -6.94 7.64 7.67
N ARG A 422 -7.90 7.51 6.75
CA ARG A 422 -9.15 8.29 6.73
C ARG A 422 -10.32 7.41 7.11
N ILE A 423 -11.26 8.00 7.84
CA ILE A 423 -12.44 7.30 8.36
C ILE A 423 -13.68 7.79 7.62
N TYR A 424 -14.49 6.85 7.13
CA TYR A 424 -15.82 7.11 6.61
C TYR A 424 -16.85 6.36 7.47
N ASP A 425 -17.72 7.11 8.14
CA ASP A 425 -18.74 6.57 9.02
C ASP A 425 -20.03 6.32 8.24
N LEU A 426 -20.28 5.04 7.94
CA LEU A 426 -21.46 4.61 7.20
C LEU A 426 -22.77 4.87 7.96
N THR A 427 -22.71 4.94 9.29
CA THR A 427 -23.90 5.11 10.13
C THR A 427 -24.46 6.53 10.10
N GLN A 428 -23.71 7.50 9.57
CA GLN A 428 -24.15 8.90 9.49
C GLN A 428 -25.01 9.20 8.26
N TYR A 429 -25.11 8.26 7.32
CA TYR A 429 -25.78 8.48 6.04
C TYR A 429 -26.64 7.29 5.65
N GLU A 430 -27.70 7.55 4.91
CA GLU A 430 -28.41 6.51 4.15
C GLU A 430 -27.67 6.30 2.83
N HIS A 431 -27.45 5.04 2.47
CA HIS A 431 -26.73 4.66 1.25
C HIS A 431 -27.66 3.94 0.28
N CYS A 432 -27.64 4.40 -0.96
CA CYS A 432 -28.33 3.70 -2.04
C CYS A 432 -27.40 2.62 -2.68
N PRO A 433 -27.97 1.69 -3.48
CA PRO A 433 -27.18 0.65 -4.15
C PRO A 433 -26.11 1.17 -5.11
N ASP A 434 -26.20 2.43 -5.53
CA ASP A 434 -25.25 3.05 -6.45
C ASP A 434 -24.12 3.79 -5.74
N ASP A 435 -24.20 3.91 -4.40
CA ASP A 435 -23.16 4.50 -3.60
C ASP A 435 -22.02 3.50 -3.38
N VAL A 436 -20.81 3.87 -3.78
CA VAL A 436 -19.67 2.96 -3.77
C VAL A 436 -18.39 3.63 -3.26
N LEU A 437 -17.49 2.81 -2.73
CA LEU A 437 -16.08 3.13 -2.54
C LEU A 437 -15.28 2.48 -3.67
N VAL A 438 -14.52 3.26 -4.43
CA VAL A 438 -13.65 2.80 -5.52
C VAL A 438 -12.21 2.90 -5.07
N LEU A 439 -11.46 1.79 -5.22
CA LEU A 439 -10.01 1.72 -5.03
C LEU A 439 -9.36 1.44 -6.37
N GLY A 440 -8.20 2.04 -6.64
CA GLY A 440 -7.41 1.76 -7.84
C GLY A 440 -5.93 1.96 -7.62
N THR A 441 -5.11 1.19 -8.32
CA THR A 441 -3.66 1.42 -8.44
C THR A 441 -3.37 2.59 -9.38
N ASP A 442 -2.12 3.06 -9.45
CA ASP A 442 -1.75 4.24 -10.25
C ASP A 442 -2.05 4.05 -11.75
N GLY A 443 -2.06 2.79 -12.24
CA GLY A 443 -2.45 2.47 -13.61
C GLY A 443 -3.85 2.95 -14.01
N LEU A 444 -4.79 3.04 -13.07
CA LEU A 444 -6.08 3.69 -13.26
C LEU A 444 -5.96 5.22 -13.24
N TRP A 445 -5.33 5.76 -12.18
CA TRP A 445 -5.36 7.19 -11.88
C TRP A 445 -4.40 8.03 -12.73
N ASP A 446 -3.43 7.40 -13.39
CA ASP A 446 -2.50 8.05 -14.32
C ASP A 446 -3.18 8.58 -15.58
N VAL A 447 -4.30 7.99 -15.97
CA VAL A 447 -5.01 8.29 -17.21
C VAL A 447 -6.45 8.77 -17.00
N THR A 448 -6.98 8.67 -15.77
CA THR A 448 -8.33 9.10 -15.39
C THR A 448 -8.28 10.04 -14.17
N ASN A 449 -9.36 10.79 -13.96
CA ASN A 449 -9.57 11.59 -12.75
C ASN A 449 -10.82 11.12 -12.01
N ASP A 450 -11.00 11.61 -10.78
CA ASP A 450 -12.10 11.22 -9.88
C ASP A 450 -13.47 11.35 -10.56
N ARG A 451 -13.70 12.45 -11.31
CA ARG A 451 -14.96 12.68 -12.02
C ARG A 451 -15.20 11.68 -13.13
N GLN A 452 -14.18 11.38 -13.93
CA GLN A 452 -14.27 10.38 -14.99
C GLN A 452 -14.55 8.98 -14.44
N VAL A 453 -13.93 8.62 -13.32
CA VAL A 453 -14.20 7.36 -12.63
C VAL A 453 -15.65 7.32 -12.15
N ALA A 454 -16.13 8.39 -11.51
CA ALA A 454 -17.52 8.48 -11.04
C ALA A 454 -18.53 8.38 -12.20
N ASP A 455 -18.29 9.07 -13.32
CA ASP A 455 -19.14 9.02 -14.50
C ASP A 455 -19.21 7.60 -15.09
N VAL A 456 -18.07 6.90 -15.17
CA VAL A 456 -18.03 5.50 -15.67
C VAL A 456 -18.78 4.56 -14.74
N VAL A 457 -18.57 4.66 -13.43
CA VAL A 457 -19.26 3.83 -12.44
C VAL A 457 -20.76 4.05 -12.53
N PHE A 458 -21.21 5.30 -12.53
CA PHE A 458 -22.61 5.64 -12.66
C PHE A 458 -23.23 5.08 -13.95
N ASP A 459 -22.59 5.32 -15.10
CA ASP A 459 -23.04 4.82 -16.40
C ASP A 459 -23.23 3.30 -16.42
N VAL A 460 -22.36 2.56 -15.74
CA VAL A 460 -22.45 1.09 -15.67
C VAL A 460 -23.54 0.68 -14.70
N LEU A 461 -23.55 1.21 -13.47
CA LEU A 461 -24.53 0.81 -12.45
C LEU A 461 -25.97 1.07 -12.88
N MET A 462 -26.22 2.12 -13.67
CA MET A 462 -27.55 2.42 -14.24
C MET A 462 -28.02 1.42 -15.30
N ARG A 463 -27.16 0.54 -15.83
CA ARG A 463 -27.53 -0.48 -16.83
C ARG A 463 -27.97 -1.81 -16.21
N TYR A 464 -27.72 -2.00 -14.92
CA TYR A 464 -28.01 -3.23 -14.19
C TYR A 464 -29.03 -2.97 -13.09
N GLU A 465 -29.84 -3.99 -12.80
CA GLU A 465 -30.77 -3.94 -11.67
C GLU A 465 -29.99 -3.77 -10.35
N PRO A 466 -30.51 -3.06 -9.35
CA PRO A 466 -29.86 -2.84 -8.06
C PRO A 466 -29.41 -4.14 -7.36
N ASN A 467 -30.15 -5.21 -7.55
CA ASN A 467 -29.89 -6.53 -6.95
C ASN A 467 -29.01 -7.45 -7.81
N ASP A 468 -28.55 -6.98 -8.98
CA ASP A 468 -27.63 -7.77 -9.81
C ASP A 468 -26.27 -7.88 -9.14
N PRO A 469 -25.85 -9.08 -8.75
CA PRO A 469 -24.59 -9.26 -8.02
C PRO A 469 -23.35 -8.94 -8.85
N CYS A 470 -23.45 -8.94 -10.18
CA CYS A 470 -22.35 -8.68 -11.09
C CYS A 470 -22.08 -7.20 -11.34
N ARG A 471 -23.00 -6.31 -11.03
CA ARG A 471 -22.95 -4.90 -11.43
C ARG A 471 -21.67 -4.18 -11.01
N TYR A 472 -21.15 -4.47 -9.81
CA TYR A 472 -19.92 -3.84 -9.30
C TYR A 472 -18.68 -4.41 -10.01
N THR A 473 -18.69 -5.71 -10.35
CA THR A 473 -17.63 -6.32 -11.16
C THR A 473 -17.62 -5.74 -12.58
N MET A 474 -18.80 -5.52 -13.18
CA MET A 474 -18.91 -4.88 -14.48
C MET A 474 -18.41 -3.43 -14.46
N ALA A 475 -18.66 -2.70 -13.37
CA ALA A 475 -18.12 -1.36 -13.18
C ALA A 475 -16.58 -1.38 -13.07
N ALA A 476 -16.02 -2.32 -12.30
CA ALA A 476 -14.56 -2.48 -12.21
C ALA A 476 -13.93 -2.85 -13.57
N GLN A 477 -14.54 -3.78 -14.32
CA GLN A 477 -14.08 -4.15 -15.67
C GLN A 477 -14.10 -2.97 -16.64
N GLU A 478 -15.17 -2.19 -16.64
CA GLU A 478 -15.30 -1.03 -17.53
C GLU A 478 -14.24 0.04 -17.20
N LEU A 479 -13.94 0.28 -15.91
CA LEU A 479 -12.87 1.17 -15.49
C LEU A 479 -11.51 0.71 -16.04
N VAL A 480 -11.19 -0.57 -15.89
CA VAL A 480 -9.95 -1.18 -16.39
C VAL A 480 -9.86 -1.08 -17.91
N VAL A 481 -10.94 -1.45 -18.64
CA VAL A 481 -10.98 -1.43 -20.10
C VAL A 481 -10.81 -0.01 -20.64
N ARG A 482 -11.55 0.96 -20.08
CA ARG A 482 -11.44 2.37 -20.51
C ARG A 482 -10.08 2.97 -20.24
N SER A 483 -9.45 2.63 -19.12
CA SER A 483 -8.13 3.14 -18.77
C SER A 483 -7.00 2.51 -19.59
N ARG A 484 -7.12 1.24 -19.96
CA ARG A 484 -6.24 0.61 -20.94
C ARG A 484 -6.45 1.18 -22.34
N GLY A 485 -7.70 1.35 -22.74
CA GLY A 485 -8.08 1.82 -24.06
C GLY A 485 -7.96 0.75 -25.15
N VAL A 486 -7.80 1.19 -26.40
CA VAL A 486 -7.74 0.32 -27.59
C VAL A 486 -6.33 0.35 -28.18
N LEU A 487 -5.80 -0.81 -28.56
CA LEU A 487 -4.52 -0.92 -29.24
C LEU A 487 -4.63 -0.40 -30.68
N LYS A 488 -3.90 0.68 -30.98
CA LYS A 488 -3.74 1.26 -32.33
C LYS A 488 -2.28 1.12 -32.78
N GLU A 489 -1.97 1.50 -34.01
CA GLU A 489 -0.61 1.45 -34.56
C GLU A 489 0.46 2.12 -33.68
N ARG A 490 0.09 3.18 -32.95
CA ARG A 490 0.98 3.95 -32.07
C ARG A 490 0.81 3.62 -30.58
N GLY A 491 0.41 2.39 -30.25
CA GLY A 491 0.18 1.91 -28.90
C GLY A 491 -1.27 2.10 -28.40
N TRP A 492 -1.45 1.90 -27.12
CA TRP A 492 -2.75 1.97 -26.45
C TRP A 492 -3.29 3.39 -26.41
N ARG A 493 -4.54 3.58 -26.81
CA ARG A 493 -5.20 4.88 -26.92
C ARG A 493 -6.57 4.86 -26.25
N LEU A 494 -6.82 5.90 -25.46
CA LEU A 494 -8.14 6.20 -24.90
C LEU A 494 -9.09 6.68 -26.01
N ALA A 495 -10.38 6.79 -25.69
CA ALA A 495 -11.41 7.28 -26.63
C ALA A 495 -11.12 8.69 -27.19
N ASN A 496 -10.42 9.53 -26.41
CA ASN A 496 -10.00 10.89 -26.80
C ASN A 496 -8.62 10.93 -27.48
N ASP A 497 -8.12 9.79 -27.94
CA ASP A 497 -6.81 9.57 -28.58
C ASP A 497 -5.57 9.88 -27.72
N LYS A 498 -5.75 10.18 -26.41
CA LYS A 498 -4.64 10.24 -25.47
C LYS A 498 -4.06 8.85 -25.24
N LEU A 499 -2.85 8.78 -24.65
CA LEU A 499 -2.24 7.50 -24.27
C LEU A 499 -3.09 6.80 -23.21
N GLY A 500 -3.40 5.54 -23.44
CA GLY A 500 -3.93 4.65 -22.41
C GLY A 500 -2.85 4.24 -21.41
N SER A 501 -3.26 3.68 -20.26
CA SER A 501 -2.32 3.22 -19.26
C SER A 501 -1.41 2.11 -19.82
N GLY A 502 -0.11 2.26 -19.60
CA GLY A 502 0.89 1.24 -19.90
C GLY A 502 1.24 0.36 -18.69
N ASP A 503 0.65 0.67 -17.53
CA ASP A 503 0.93 -0.01 -16.25
C ASP A 503 -0.04 -1.15 -15.95
N ASP A 504 0.24 -1.93 -14.92
CA ASP A 504 -0.74 -2.80 -14.29
C ASP A 504 -1.93 -1.96 -13.80
N ILE A 505 -3.14 -2.48 -13.90
CA ILE A 505 -4.34 -1.80 -13.43
C ILE A 505 -5.14 -2.77 -12.58
N SER A 506 -5.39 -2.42 -11.32
CA SER A 506 -6.23 -3.17 -10.39
C SER A 506 -7.27 -2.26 -9.76
N VAL A 507 -8.54 -2.69 -9.75
CA VAL A 507 -9.66 -1.87 -9.30
C VAL A 507 -10.62 -2.68 -8.43
N PHE A 508 -10.97 -2.16 -7.26
CA PHE A 508 -12.14 -2.59 -6.48
C PHE A 508 -13.27 -1.58 -6.57
N VAL A 509 -14.50 -2.09 -6.65
CA VAL A 509 -15.75 -1.31 -6.49
C VAL A 509 -16.55 -1.95 -5.36
N ILE A 510 -16.69 -1.24 -4.24
CA ILE A 510 -17.24 -1.73 -2.97
C ILE A 510 -18.53 -0.97 -2.68
N PRO A 511 -19.71 -1.64 -2.62
CA PRO A 511 -20.96 -0.95 -2.30
C PRO A 511 -20.98 -0.45 -0.84
N LEU A 512 -21.48 0.77 -0.61
CA LEU A 512 -21.57 1.36 0.73
C LEU A 512 -22.76 0.81 1.53
N GLY A 513 -23.81 0.36 0.87
CA GLY A 513 -25.03 -0.17 1.50
C GLY A 513 -24.89 -1.53 2.19
N GLY A 514 -23.67 -2.11 2.20
CA GLY A 514 -23.39 -3.36 2.91
C GLY A 514 -23.51 -4.63 2.07
N PRO A 515 -23.42 -5.83 2.67
CA PRO A 515 -23.30 -7.11 1.97
C PRO A 515 -24.59 -7.60 1.29
N GLY A 516 -25.49 -6.72 0.92
CA GLY A 516 -26.64 -7.07 0.07
C GLY A 516 -27.83 -7.63 0.83
N ASN A 517 -28.56 -6.76 1.50
CA ASN A 517 -29.99 -6.91 1.75
C ASN A 517 -30.66 -5.66 1.17
N TYR A 518 -30.56 -5.49 -0.14
CA TYR A 518 -31.41 -4.54 -0.85
C TYR A 518 -32.76 -5.26 -1.10
N SER A 519 -33.63 -5.28 -0.09
CA SER A 519 -35.02 -5.73 -0.22
C SER A 519 -35.88 -4.62 -0.77
#